data_efc2bf354636eea316e2fbbb4c512107
#
_entry.id   efc2bf354636eea316e2fbbb4c512107
#
_cell.length_a   1.000
_cell.length_b   1.000
_cell.length_c   1.000
_cell.angle_alpha   90.00
_cell.angle_beta   90.00
_cell.angle_gamma   90.00
#
_symmetry.space_group_name_H-M   'P 1'
#
loop_
_entity.id
_entity.type
_entity.pdbx_description
1 polymer ?
#
loop_
_entity_poly.entity_id
_entity_poly.type
_entity_poly.pdbx_seq_one_letter_code
_entity_poly.pdbx_strand_id
1 'polypeptide(L)'
;MKRFLAVILAVTMMVVPLCVGAVASDGETNYDDLVAPCYTYINSISAGLSKGALGFVTCTSDFISFETDKTFVLTCYLQRTDGSAAWSNYKSETKTFTGKGSFTIEKSWFAPANYAYRTYTKVQVKNSAGTVVETVTKASGVIYK
;
A
#
# COMPACT_ATOMS: atom_id res chain seq x y z
N MET A 1 -64.51 3.68 25.05
CA MET A 1 -63.87 2.71 24.24
C MET A 1 -62.76 3.42 23.51
N LYS A 2 -61.56 3.37 24.08
CA LYS A 2 -60.45 4.21 23.71
C LYS A 2 -59.40 3.40 22.95
N ARG A 3 -59.15 3.80 21.70
CA ARG A 3 -58.14 3.23 20.82
C ARG A 3 -56.78 3.74 21.23
N PHE A 4 -55.88 2.91 21.69
CA PHE A 4 -54.46 3.26 21.84
C PHE A 4 -53.70 2.87 20.58
N LEU A 5 -53.26 3.89 19.88
CA LEU A 5 -52.36 3.79 18.75
C LEU A 5 -50.92 3.72 19.30
N ALA A 6 -50.29 2.56 19.25
CA ALA A 6 -48.88 2.41 19.59
C ALA A 6 -48.03 2.73 18.34
N VAL A 7 -47.38 3.89 18.38
CA VAL A 7 -46.37 4.26 17.37
C VAL A 7 -45.05 3.60 17.79
N ILE A 8 -44.67 2.57 17.06
CA ILE A 8 -43.34 1.97 17.20
C ILE A 8 -42.36 2.82 16.38
N LEU A 9 -41.60 3.63 17.09
CA LEU A 9 -40.49 4.39 16.52
C LEU A 9 -39.29 3.45 16.37
N ALA A 10 -39.08 2.93 15.18
CA ALA A 10 -37.88 2.17 14.86
C ALA A 10 -36.69 3.15 14.73
N VAL A 11 -35.91 3.25 15.80
CA VAL A 11 -34.62 3.94 15.77
C VAL A 11 -33.58 3.01 15.16
N THR A 12 -33.33 3.21 13.87
CA THR A 12 -32.20 2.56 13.17
C THR A 12 -30.93 3.23 13.66
N MET A 13 -30.25 2.61 14.62
CA MET A 13 -28.88 3.01 15.00
C MET A 13 -27.94 2.65 13.83
N MET A 14 -27.61 3.65 13.04
CA MET A 14 -26.45 3.60 12.16
C MET A 14 -25.20 3.64 13.05
N VAL A 15 -24.61 2.47 13.29
CA VAL A 15 -23.30 2.37 13.91
C VAL A 15 -22.26 2.75 12.85
N VAL A 16 -21.89 4.02 12.83
CA VAL A 16 -20.69 4.48 12.13
C VAL A 16 -19.51 4.15 13.04
N PRO A 17 -18.53 3.32 12.62
CA PRO A 17 -17.33 3.15 13.41
C PRO A 17 -16.53 4.46 13.34
N LEU A 18 -16.63 5.28 14.38
CA LEU A 18 -15.67 6.37 14.62
C LEU A 18 -14.34 5.72 15.01
N CYS A 19 -13.38 5.70 14.11
CA CYS A 19 -11.97 5.52 14.47
C CYS A 19 -11.53 6.79 15.21
N VAL A 20 -11.68 6.82 16.52
CA VAL A 20 -11.15 7.88 17.37
C VAL A 20 -9.65 7.63 17.52
N GLY A 21 -8.84 8.39 16.81
CA GLY A 21 -7.39 8.44 16.99
C GLY A 21 -7.06 9.08 18.35
N ALA A 22 -6.37 8.35 19.22
CA ALA A 22 -5.79 8.89 20.44
C ALA A 22 -4.63 9.83 20.10
N VAL A 23 -4.74 11.10 20.49
CA VAL A 23 -3.66 12.08 20.39
C VAL A 23 -2.78 11.95 21.64
N ALA A 24 -1.53 11.59 21.49
CA ALA A 24 -0.49 11.72 22.51
C ALA A 24 0.62 12.64 22.01
N SER A 25 1.08 13.50 22.88
CA SER A 25 1.89 14.68 22.65
C SER A 25 3.37 14.43 22.40
N ASP A 26 3.97 15.36 21.63
CA ASP A 26 5.37 15.82 21.61
C ASP A 26 6.47 14.79 21.38
N GLY A 27 6.84 14.71 20.14
CA GLY A 27 8.04 14.14 19.55
C GLY A 27 7.81 14.06 18.06
N GLU A 28 8.67 14.64 17.22
CA GLU A 28 8.59 14.56 15.76
C GLU A 28 8.61 13.10 15.29
N THR A 29 7.48 12.43 15.39
CA THR A 29 7.22 11.16 14.76
C THR A 29 6.50 11.43 13.46
N ASN A 30 7.07 10.97 12.36
CA ASN A 30 6.43 10.94 11.06
C ASN A 30 5.03 10.31 11.22
N TYR A 31 3.99 11.13 11.14
CA TYR A 31 2.58 10.73 11.30
C TYR A 31 2.06 9.81 10.18
N ASP A 32 2.88 9.48 9.18
CA ASP A 32 2.51 8.58 8.08
C ASP A 32 2.40 7.10 8.49
N ASP A 33 2.83 6.73 9.71
CA ASP A 33 2.86 5.32 10.15
C ASP A 33 1.72 4.94 11.13
N LEU A 34 0.86 5.88 11.55
CA LEU A 34 -0.10 5.65 12.63
C LEU A 34 -1.50 5.22 12.20
N VAL A 35 -1.82 5.29 10.92
CA VAL A 35 -3.08 4.77 10.39
C VAL A 35 -2.77 3.57 9.51
N ALA A 36 -2.96 2.37 10.04
CA ALA A 36 -2.93 1.16 9.21
C ALA A 36 -4.03 1.30 8.14
N PRO A 37 -3.68 1.40 6.86
CA PRO A 37 -4.70 1.51 5.82
C PRO A 37 -5.56 0.24 5.83
N CYS A 38 -6.87 0.42 5.94
CA CYS A 38 -7.82 -0.69 5.87
C CYS A 38 -7.95 -1.13 4.41
N TYR A 39 -7.13 -2.09 3.99
CA TYR A 39 -7.28 -2.73 2.69
C TYR A 39 -8.33 -3.84 2.76
N THR A 40 -9.03 -4.06 1.65
CA THR A 40 -10.10 -5.08 1.60
C THR A 40 -9.53 -6.49 1.41
N TYR A 41 -8.56 -6.64 0.49
CA TYR A 41 -8.01 -7.93 0.06
C TYR A 41 -6.53 -8.12 0.39
N ILE A 42 -5.85 -7.07 0.84
CA ILE A 42 -4.43 -7.07 1.18
C ILE A 42 -4.29 -6.84 2.68
N ASN A 43 -3.60 -7.74 3.37
CA ASN A 43 -3.37 -7.61 4.81
C ASN A 43 -2.24 -6.62 5.13
N SER A 44 -1.18 -6.65 4.34
CA SER A 44 -0.05 -5.72 4.47
C SER A 44 0.65 -5.52 3.13
N ILE A 45 1.27 -4.36 2.96
CA ILE A 45 2.12 -4.00 1.82
C ILE A 45 3.37 -3.29 2.32
N SER A 46 4.52 -3.60 1.74
CA SER A 46 5.75 -2.90 2.04
C SER A 46 6.54 -2.53 0.79
N ALA A 47 7.43 -1.57 0.95
CA ALA A 47 8.40 -1.15 -0.05
C ALA A 47 9.73 -0.89 0.64
N GLY A 48 10.79 -1.55 0.19
CA GLY A 48 12.15 -1.41 0.69
C GLY A 48 13.10 -0.92 -0.40
N LEU A 49 14.07 -0.10 -0.02
CA LEU A 49 15.18 0.30 -0.90
C LEU A 49 16.47 0.26 -0.09
N SER A 50 17.47 -0.44 -0.60
CA SER A 50 18.81 -0.52 0.02
C SER A 50 19.90 -0.19 -0.98
N LYS A 51 21.03 0.34 -0.48
CA LYS A 51 22.24 0.56 -1.29
C LYS A 51 22.97 -0.76 -1.48
N GLY A 52 23.24 -1.10 -2.72
CA GLY A 52 24.13 -2.19 -3.10
C GLY A 52 25.55 -1.69 -3.44
N ALA A 53 26.44 -2.60 -3.74
CA ALA A 53 27.78 -2.29 -4.22
C ALA A 53 27.76 -1.74 -5.67
N LEU A 54 28.86 -1.11 -6.10
CA LEU A 54 29.13 -0.69 -7.48
C LEU A 54 28.02 0.17 -8.12
N GLY A 55 27.33 0.97 -7.31
CA GLY A 55 26.28 1.86 -7.83
C GLY A 55 24.90 1.22 -8.00
N PHE A 56 24.74 -0.04 -7.62
CA PHE A 56 23.44 -0.69 -7.61
C PHE A 56 22.60 -0.29 -6.39
N VAL A 57 21.29 -0.42 -6.55
CA VAL A 57 20.30 -0.38 -5.47
C VAL A 57 19.42 -1.61 -5.58
N THR A 58 18.99 -2.14 -4.43
CA THR A 58 18.07 -3.26 -4.36
C THR A 58 16.71 -2.76 -3.90
N CYS A 59 15.71 -2.96 -4.73
CA CYS A 59 14.31 -2.69 -4.46
C CYS A 59 13.62 -3.96 -3.99
N THR A 60 12.87 -3.87 -2.91
CA THR A 60 12.02 -4.94 -2.39
C THR A 60 10.59 -4.44 -2.34
N SER A 61 9.68 -5.24 -2.88
CA SER A 61 8.23 -4.97 -2.85
C SER A 61 7.53 -6.22 -2.39
N ASP A 62 6.79 -6.16 -1.30
CA ASP A 62 6.08 -7.32 -0.77
C ASP A 62 4.67 -6.96 -0.32
N PHE A 63 3.82 -7.97 -0.33
CA PHE A 63 2.49 -7.91 0.25
C PHE A 63 2.08 -9.28 0.80
N ILE A 64 1.12 -9.25 1.73
CA ILE A 64 0.49 -10.46 2.29
C ILE A 64 -1.01 -10.39 1.98
N SER A 65 -1.56 -11.52 1.53
CA SER A 65 -3.00 -11.69 1.37
C SER A 65 -3.47 -13.04 1.91
N PHE A 66 -4.69 -13.06 2.44
CA PHE A 66 -5.38 -14.28 2.89
C PHE A 66 -6.47 -14.74 1.91
N GLU A 67 -6.65 -14.01 0.81
CA GLU A 67 -7.64 -14.31 -0.22
C GLU A 67 -7.21 -15.50 -1.10
N THR A 68 -8.11 -16.44 -1.31
CA THR A 68 -7.84 -17.67 -2.07
C THR A 68 -8.28 -17.60 -3.53
N ASP A 69 -9.21 -16.69 -3.85
CA ASP A 69 -9.89 -16.59 -5.16
C ASP A 69 -9.47 -15.36 -5.97
N LYS A 70 -8.48 -14.60 -5.50
CA LYS A 70 -8.01 -13.38 -6.14
C LYS A 70 -6.70 -13.58 -6.89
N THR A 71 -6.52 -12.77 -7.92
CA THR A 71 -5.27 -12.61 -8.65
C THR A 71 -4.66 -11.27 -8.32
N PHE A 72 -3.37 -11.26 -8.00
CA PHE A 72 -2.63 -10.08 -7.60
C PHE A 72 -1.55 -9.77 -8.64
N VAL A 73 -1.52 -8.52 -9.11
CA VAL A 73 -0.45 -8.01 -9.98
C VAL A 73 0.42 -7.09 -9.15
N LEU A 74 1.58 -7.59 -8.70
CA LEU A 74 2.57 -6.82 -7.97
C LEU A 74 3.53 -6.17 -8.95
N THR A 75 3.71 -4.85 -8.86
CA THR A 75 4.72 -4.11 -9.62
C THR A 75 5.64 -3.37 -8.66
N CYS A 76 6.93 -3.64 -8.79
CA CYS A 76 8.01 -2.96 -8.12
C CYS A 76 8.61 -1.92 -9.08
N TYR A 77 8.52 -0.64 -8.74
CA TYR A 77 9.16 0.43 -9.47
C TYR A 77 10.37 0.95 -8.70
N LEU A 78 11.49 1.14 -9.39
CA LEU A 78 12.52 2.07 -8.95
C LEU A 78 12.17 3.43 -9.54
N GLN A 79 11.77 4.37 -8.69
CA GLN A 79 11.52 5.75 -9.07
C GLN A 79 12.72 6.63 -8.77
N ARG A 80 12.90 7.69 -9.54
CA ARG A 80 13.94 8.71 -9.33
C ARG A 80 13.41 10.12 -9.50
N THR A 81 14.10 11.07 -8.87
CA THR A 81 13.94 12.52 -9.10
C THR A 81 15.30 13.20 -9.08
N ASP A 82 15.43 14.27 -9.82
CA ASP A 82 16.60 15.16 -9.87
C ASP A 82 16.53 16.31 -8.84
N GLY A 83 15.58 16.24 -7.91
CA GLY A 83 15.27 17.31 -6.96
C GLY A 83 14.05 18.14 -7.34
N SER A 84 13.48 17.95 -8.53
CA SER A 84 12.14 18.43 -8.87
C SER A 84 11.11 17.69 -7.99
N ALA A 85 9.93 18.29 -7.76
CA ALA A 85 8.90 17.70 -6.91
C ALA A 85 8.30 16.38 -7.49
N ALA A 86 8.59 16.07 -8.77
CA ALA A 86 8.00 14.93 -9.47
C ALA A 86 8.91 13.70 -9.44
N TRP A 87 8.33 12.56 -9.13
CA TRP A 87 8.96 11.24 -9.23
C TRP A 87 8.67 10.60 -10.58
N SER A 88 9.69 10.08 -11.25
CA SER A 88 9.57 9.36 -12.52
C SER A 88 9.92 7.88 -12.35
N ASN A 89 9.20 6.99 -13.04
CA ASN A 89 9.55 5.58 -13.08
C ASN A 89 10.81 5.38 -13.92
N TYR A 90 11.87 4.87 -13.31
CA TYR A 90 13.15 4.61 -13.97
C TYR A 90 13.28 3.14 -14.40
N LYS A 91 12.94 2.21 -13.54
CA LYS A 91 12.91 0.76 -13.78
C LYS A 91 11.67 0.15 -13.16
N SER A 92 11.25 -1.01 -13.66
CA SER A 92 10.15 -1.76 -13.07
C SER A 92 10.28 -3.26 -13.29
N GLU A 93 9.70 -4.03 -12.38
CA GLU A 93 9.48 -5.47 -12.48
C GLU A 93 8.04 -5.75 -12.07
N THR A 94 7.36 -6.63 -12.82
CA THR A 94 5.95 -6.99 -12.52
C THR A 94 5.83 -8.51 -12.47
N LYS A 95 5.13 -9.02 -11.47
CA LYS A 95 4.77 -10.43 -11.33
C LYS A 95 3.29 -10.58 -10.97
N THR A 96 2.71 -11.68 -11.42
CA THR A 96 1.32 -12.05 -11.11
C THR A 96 1.32 -13.23 -10.16
N PHE A 97 0.50 -13.15 -9.12
CA PHE A 97 0.33 -14.18 -8.10
C PHE A 97 -1.15 -14.51 -7.95
N THR A 98 -1.45 -15.69 -7.43
CA THR A 98 -2.83 -16.12 -7.14
C THR A 98 -2.92 -16.75 -5.76
N GLY A 99 -4.05 -16.55 -5.10
CA GLY A 99 -4.34 -17.17 -3.82
C GLY A 99 -3.67 -16.47 -2.64
N LYS A 100 -3.77 -17.10 -1.46
CA LYS A 100 -3.22 -16.60 -0.20
C LYS A 100 -1.71 -16.82 -0.11
N GLY A 101 -1.01 -15.91 0.54
CA GLY A 101 0.42 -16.04 0.82
C GLY A 101 1.11 -14.71 1.07
N SER A 102 2.42 -14.81 1.26
CA SER A 102 3.35 -13.68 1.23
C SER A 102 4.08 -13.71 -0.11
N PHE A 103 4.05 -12.60 -0.81
CA PHE A 103 4.57 -12.48 -2.17
C PHE A 103 5.58 -11.35 -2.25
N THR A 104 6.71 -11.60 -2.89
CA THR A 104 7.83 -10.65 -2.93
C THR A 104 8.40 -10.54 -4.34
N ILE A 105 8.75 -9.31 -4.71
CA ILE A 105 9.70 -9.00 -5.80
C ILE A 105 10.92 -8.36 -5.15
N GLU A 106 12.09 -8.94 -5.37
CA GLU A 106 13.37 -8.32 -5.08
C GLU A 106 14.15 -8.17 -6.38
N LYS A 107 14.66 -6.97 -6.64
CA LYS A 107 15.40 -6.67 -7.87
C LYS A 107 16.46 -5.62 -7.63
N SER A 108 17.67 -5.90 -8.13
CA SER A 108 18.76 -4.93 -8.12
C SER A 108 18.91 -4.26 -9.47
N TRP A 109 19.03 -2.93 -9.46
CA TRP A 109 19.27 -2.12 -10.66
C TRP A 109 20.43 -1.15 -10.44
N PHE A 110 21.17 -0.87 -11.51
CA PHE A 110 22.13 0.22 -11.49
C PHE A 110 21.41 1.57 -11.36
N ALA A 111 21.84 2.37 -10.42
CA ALA A 111 21.27 3.69 -10.10
C ALA A 111 22.33 4.76 -10.32
N PRO A 112 22.27 5.56 -11.41
CA PRO A 112 23.19 6.68 -11.66
C PRO A 112 23.28 7.66 -10.49
N ALA A 113 24.41 8.32 -10.35
CA ALA A 113 24.60 9.41 -9.37
C ALA A 113 23.75 10.65 -9.72
N ASN A 114 23.66 11.58 -8.77
CA ASN A 114 22.94 12.87 -8.86
C ASN A 114 21.40 12.75 -8.95
N TYR A 115 20.86 11.65 -8.43
CA TYR A 115 19.42 11.46 -8.28
C TYR A 115 19.08 10.98 -6.88
N ALA A 116 17.89 11.33 -6.44
CA ALA A 116 17.22 10.65 -5.33
C ALA A 116 16.40 9.49 -5.86
N TYR A 117 16.38 8.38 -5.12
CA TYR A 117 15.69 7.14 -5.50
C TYR A 117 14.75 6.68 -4.41
N ARG A 118 13.64 6.04 -4.81
CA ARG A 118 12.77 5.28 -3.92
C ARG A 118 12.19 4.06 -4.63
N THR A 119 11.85 3.05 -3.88
CA THR A 119 10.98 1.97 -4.36
C THR A 119 9.52 2.42 -4.26
N TYR A 120 8.75 2.16 -5.29
CA TYR A 120 7.29 2.38 -5.28
C TYR A 120 6.62 1.05 -5.63
N THR A 121 5.96 0.49 -4.63
CA THR A 121 5.23 -0.78 -4.74
C THR A 121 3.79 -0.49 -5.12
N LYS A 122 3.28 -1.22 -6.13
CA LYS A 122 1.87 -1.18 -6.54
C LYS A 122 1.33 -2.60 -6.62
N VAL A 123 0.21 -2.85 -5.93
CA VAL A 123 -0.53 -4.12 -6.02
C VAL A 123 -1.91 -3.83 -6.58
N GLN A 124 -2.28 -4.53 -7.64
CA GLN A 124 -3.63 -4.52 -8.19
C GLN A 124 -4.28 -5.88 -7.92
N VAL A 125 -5.42 -5.86 -7.26
CA VAL A 125 -6.22 -7.06 -6.97
C VAL A 125 -7.27 -7.21 -8.06
N LYS A 126 -7.33 -8.39 -8.66
CA LYS A 126 -8.32 -8.75 -9.69
C LYS A 126 -9.23 -9.85 -9.20
N ASN A 127 -10.51 -9.72 -9.53
CA ASN A 127 -11.50 -10.79 -9.34
C ASN A 127 -11.35 -11.90 -10.40
N SER A 128 -12.16 -12.94 -10.31
CA SER A 128 -12.17 -14.07 -11.28
C SER A 128 -12.51 -13.66 -12.71
N ALA A 129 -13.20 -12.53 -12.90
CA ALA A 129 -13.48 -11.96 -14.23
C ALA A 129 -12.30 -11.13 -14.79
N GLY A 130 -11.18 -11.00 -14.04
CA GLY A 130 -10.02 -10.20 -14.44
C GLY A 130 -10.15 -8.70 -14.19
N THR A 131 -11.27 -8.24 -13.61
CA THR A 131 -11.51 -6.83 -13.29
C THR A 131 -10.70 -6.44 -12.06
N VAL A 132 -10.03 -5.26 -12.11
CA VAL A 132 -9.34 -4.69 -10.95
C VAL A 132 -10.39 -4.19 -9.95
N VAL A 133 -10.37 -4.75 -8.74
CA VAL A 133 -11.29 -4.43 -7.64
C VAL A 133 -10.64 -3.63 -6.53
N GLU A 134 -9.32 -3.65 -6.43
CA GLU A 134 -8.56 -2.84 -5.49
C GLU A 134 -7.19 -2.49 -6.08
N THR A 135 -6.67 -1.31 -5.76
CA THR A 135 -5.29 -0.92 -6.05
C THR A 135 -4.68 -0.30 -4.81
N VAL A 136 -3.56 -0.85 -4.38
CA VAL A 136 -2.83 -0.41 -3.18
C VAL A 136 -1.41 -0.05 -3.57
N THR A 137 -0.88 1.01 -2.97
CA THR A 137 0.48 1.49 -3.24
C THR A 137 1.22 1.83 -1.95
N LYS A 138 2.54 1.67 -1.96
CA LYS A 138 3.44 2.06 -0.86
C LYS A 138 4.76 2.55 -1.45
N ALA A 139 5.31 3.61 -0.89
CA ALA A 139 6.66 4.08 -1.20
C ALA A 139 7.62 3.74 -0.06
N SER A 140 8.88 3.48 -0.39
CA SER A 140 9.98 3.33 0.58
C SER A 140 10.51 4.69 1.04
N GLY A 141 11.43 4.67 1.99
CA GLY A 141 12.34 5.78 2.24
C GLY A 141 13.16 6.14 0.99
N VAL A 142 13.78 7.31 1.02
CA VAL A 142 14.54 7.88 -0.10
C VAL A 142 16.03 7.66 0.11
N ILE A 143 16.74 7.31 -0.94
CA ILE A 143 18.21 7.22 -0.98
C ILE A 143 18.74 8.26 -1.98
N TYR A 144 19.70 9.06 -1.56
CA TYR A 144 20.43 10.00 -2.42
C TYR A 144 21.73 9.36 -2.91
N LYS A 145 22.04 9.57 -4.20
CA LYS A 145 23.25 9.08 -4.84
C LYS A 145 23.99 10.18 -5.59
#